data_5157f2fceead214aed1f8d25482f6613
#
_entry.id   5157f2fceead214aed1f8d25482f6613
#
_cell.length_a   1.000
_cell.length_b   1.000
_cell.length_c   1.000
_cell.angle_alpha   90.00
_cell.angle_beta   90.00
_cell.angle_gamma   90.00
#
_symmetry.space_group_name_H-M   'P 1'
#
loop_
_entity.id
_entity.type
_entity.pdbx_description
1 polymer ?
#
loop_
_entity_poly.entity_id
_entity_poly.type
_entity_poly.pdbx_seq_one_letter_code
_entity_poly.pdbx_strand_id
1 'polypeptide(L)'
;MSEEKLLSQPFIGHIIELRNRLLRSVIVVLLIFLGLFSFSNDLYLYISEPLRLHLPVTSSMIATDVASPFLTPFKLTLVLSLFAAMPFILYQVWAFVAPGLYQREKKIVLPLFFSSVLLFYGGMAFAYYVVFPLVFMFFTSVGPEGVAVMTDIRSYLDFVLKLF
;
A
#
# COMPACT_ATOMS: atom_id res chain seq x y z
N MET A 1 35.55 31.71 7.63
CA MET A 1 34.13 31.90 7.13
C MET A 1 33.91 31.39 5.70
N SER A 2 34.90 30.82 5.02
CA SER A 2 34.82 30.35 3.61
C SER A 2 34.72 28.81 3.46
N GLU A 3 35.25 28.03 4.37
CA GLU A 3 35.23 26.54 4.29
C GLU A 3 33.91 25.93 4.67
N GLU A 4 33.20 26.48 5.63
CA GLU A 4 31.87 26.01 6.07
C GLU A 4 30.82 26.18 4.95
N LYS A 5 30.91 27.19 4.11
CA LYS A 5 30.06 27.41 2.94
C LYS A 5 30.33 26.40 1.81
N LEU A 6 31.56 25.94 1.65
CA LEU A 6 31.93 24.96 0.63
C LEU A 6 31.46 23.55 0.95
N LEU A 7 31.40 23.19 2.22
CA LEU A 7 30.89 21.88 2.69
C LEU A 7 29.35 21.80 2.75
N SER A 8 28.67 22.95 2.89
CA SER A 8 27.20 22.99 2.96
C SER A 8 26.52 22.92 1.59
N GLN A 9 27.17 23.33 0.51
CA GLN A 9 26.59 23.35 -0.85
C GLN A 9 26.18 21.95 -1.36
N PRO A 10 27.02 20.90 -1.27
CA PRO A 10 26.62 19.55 -1.72
C PRO A 10 25.49 18.95 -0.86
N PHE A 11 25.46 19.26 0.43
CA PHE A 11 24.41 18.78 1.33
C PHE A 11 23.05 19.44 1.04
N ILE A 12 23.01 20.75 0.84
CA ILE A 12 21.80 21.50 0.47
C ILE A 12 21.26 21.01 -0.89
N GLY A 13 22.14 20.75 -1.86
CA GLY A 13 21.76 20.19 -3.15
C GLY A 13 21.07 18.83 -3.01
N HIS A 14 21.58 17.97 -2.14
CA HIS A 14 21.00 16.64 -1.89
C HIS A 14 19.61 16.72 -1.23
N ILE A 15 19.40 17.65 -0.29
CA ILE A 15 18.10 17.90 0.32
C ILE A 15 17.08 18.40 -0.71
N ILE A 16 17.48 19.32 -1.60
CA ILE A 16 16.62 19.81 -2.67
C ILE A 16 16.24 18.68 -3.64
N GLU A 17 17.19 17.80 -3.96
CA GLU A 17 16.92 16.61 -4.77
C GLU A 17 15.91 15.68 -4.11
N LEU A 18 16.08 15.37 -2.82
CA LEU A 18 15.13 14.57 -2.03
C LEU A 18 13.72 15.15 -2.08
N ARG A 19 13.59 16.47 -1.83
CA ARG A 19 12.29 17.16 -1.91
C ARG A 19 11.65 17.01 -3.28
N ASN A 20 12.40 17.23 -4.34
CA ASN A 20 11.87 17.17 -5.71
C ASN A 20 11.45 15.74 -6.09
N ARG A 21 12.18 14.71 -5.65
CA ARG A 21 11.84 13.31 -5.86
C ARG A 21 10.58 12.92 -5.08
N LEU A 22 10.47 13.38 -3.82
CA LEU A 22 9.30 13.16 -3.00
C LEU A 22 8.05 13.81 -3.62
N LEU A 23 8.15 15.05 -4.07
CA LEU A 23 7.05 15.74 -4.76
C LEU A 23 6.60 15.00 -6.02
N ARG A 24 7.53 14.49 -6.84
CA ARG A 24 7.19 13.67 -8.02
C ARG A 24 6.46 12.40 -7.62
N SER A 25 6.90 11.71 -6.56
CA SER A 25 6.24 10.52 -6.04
C SER A 25 4.82 10.81 -5.58
N VAL A 26 4.61 11.89 -4.82
CA VAL A 26 3.28 12.32 -4.37
C VAL A 26 2.36 12.66 -5.56
N ILE A 27 2.87 13.39 -6.56
CA ILE A 27 2.09 13.72 -7.75
C ILE A 27 1.66 12.44 -8.48
N VAL A 28 2.54 11.47 -8.66
CA VAL A 28 2.21 10.19 -9.32
C VAL A 28 1.16 9.42 -8.53
N VAL A 29 1.28 9.35 -7.19
CA VAL A 29 0.25 8.73 -6.33
C VAL A 29 -1.10 9.42 -6.50
N LEU A 30 -1.14 10.75 -6.51
CA LEU A 30 -2.38 11.50 -6.69
C LEU A 30 -3.00 11.30 -8.08
N LEU A 31 -2.20 11.23 -9.14
CA LEU A 31 -2.70 10.96 -10.48
C LEU A 31 -3.32 9.55 -10.58
N ILE A 32 -2.65 8.54 -10.01
CA ILE A 32 -3.17 7.17 -9.96
C ILE A 32 -4.44 7.14 -9.09
N PHE A 33 -4.45 7.83 -7.96
CA PHE A 33 -5.63 7.93 -7.09
C PHE A 33 -6.84 8.50 -7.84
N LEU A 34 -6.68 9.61 -8.56
CA LEU A 34 -7.75 10.21 -9.35
C LEU A 34 -8.27 9.25 -10.43
N GLY A 35 -7.38 8.50 -11.07
CA GLY A 35 -7.77 7.49 -12.05
C GLY A 35 -8.54 6.32 -11.43
N LEU A 36 -8.09 5.81 -10.29
CA LEU A 36 -8.71 4.68 -9.60
C LEU A 36 -9.98 5.06 -8.83
N PHE A 37 -10.17 6.33 -8.52
CA PHE A 37 -11.29 6.80 -7.70
C PHE A 37 -12.66 6.46 -8.31
N SER A 38 -12.77 6.49 -9.63
CA SER A 38 -14.00 6.11 -10.36
C SER A 38 -14.36 4.62 -10.15
N PHE A 39 -13.39 3.78 -9.83
CA PHE A 39 -13.54 2.34 -9.59
C PHE A 39 -13.48 1.95 -8.12
N SER A 40 -13.59 2.90 -7.20
CA SER A 40 -13.39 2.70 -5.77
C SER A 40 -14.32 1.63 -5.17
N ASN A 41 -15.57 1.56 -5.61
CA ASN A 41 -16.54 0.57 -5.17
C ASN A 41 -16.21 -0.85 -5.70
N ASP A 42 -15.81 -0.96 -6.96
CA ASP A 42 -15.43 -2.24 -7.57
C ASP A 42 -14.16 -2.80 -6.92
N LEU A 43 -13.20 -1.94 -6.63
CA LEU A 43 -11.98 -2.29 -5.89
C LEU A 43 -12.32 -2.80 -4.48
N TYR A 44 -13.24 -2.14 -3.79
CA TYR A 44 -13.69 -2.58 -2.48
C TYR A 44 -14.36 -3.95 -2.55
N LEU A 45 -15.25 -4.19 -3.53
CA LEU A 45 -15.93 -5.46 -3.72
C LEU A 45 -14.92 -6.59 -3.97
N TYR A 46 -13.92 -6.35 -4.83
CA TYR A 46 -12.88 -7.32 -5.14
C TYR A 46 -12.04 -7.70 -3.90
N ILE A 47 -11.62 -6.71 -3.11
CA ILE A 47 -10.80 -6.97 -1.90
C ILE A 47 -11.64 -7.61 -0.78
N SER A 48 -12.95 -7.35 -0.73
CA SER A 48 -13.83 -7.97 0.26
C SER A 48 -14.27 -9.39 -0.10
N GLU A 49 -14.03 -9.84 -1.33
CA GLU A 49 -14.44 -11.16 -1.80
C GLU A 49 -13.93 -12.32 -0.92
N PRO A 50 -12.66 -12.38 -0.49
CA PRO A 50 -12.18 -13.47 0.36
C PRO A 50 -12.96 -13.60 1.67
N LEU A 51 -13.37 -12.49 2.27
CA LEU A 51 -14.24 -12.53 3.47
C LEU A 51 -15.65 -13.02 3.11
N ARG A 52 -16.24 -12.47 2.05
CA ARG A 52 -17.63 -12.79 1.65
C ARG A 52 -17.80 -14.28 1.35
N LEU A 53 -16.78 -14.93 0.79
CA LEU A 53 -16.79 -16.37 0.53
C LEU A 53 -16.80 -17.24 1.81
N HIS A 54 -16.27 -16.71 2.92
CA HIS A 54 -16.17 -17.42 4.20
C HIS A 54 -17.24 -17.01 5.21
N LEU A 55 -18.07 -16.00 4.88
CA LEU A 55 -19.20 -15.63 5.73
C LEU A 55 -20.37 -16.60 5.55
N PRO A 56 -21.08 -16.99 6.65
CA PRO A 56 -22.33 -17.73 6.56
C PRO A 56 -23.37 -17.01 5.70
N VAL A 57 -24.23 -17.74 5.01
CA VAL A 57 -25.26 -17.20 4.09
C VAL A 57 -26.20 -16.18 4.76
N THR A 58 -26.34 -16.28 6.09
CA THR A 58 -27.13 -15.37 6.92
C THR A 58 -26.41 -14.13 7.42
N SER A 59 -25.10 -14.03 7.14
CA SER A 59 -24.26 -12.93 7.60
C SER A 59 -24.10 -11.88 6.50
N SER A 60 -24.17 -10.61 6.87
CA SER A 60 -23.94 -9.47 5.98
C SER A 60 -22.89 -8.53 6.55
N MET A 61 -22.19 -7.82 5.67
CA MET A 61 -21.35 -6.71 6.11
C MET A 61 -22.24 -5.52 6.46
N ILE A 62 -21.98 -4.91 7.59
CA ILE A 62 -22.71 -3.73 8.09
C ILE A 62 -21.81 -2.50 8.10
N ALA A 63 -22.42 -1.34 7.95
CA ALA A 63 -21.76 -0.07 8.20
C ALA A 63 -22.26 0.46 9.54
N THR A 64 -21.38 0.51 10.53
CA THR A 64 -21.73 0.99 11.88
C THR A 64 -21.67 2.50 12.00
N ASP A 65 -21.00 3.17 11.08
CA ASP A 65 -20.86 4.62 11.01
C ASP A 65 -21.43 5.15 9.69
N VAL A 66 -22.13 6.28 9.74
CA VAL A 66 -22.78 6.92 8.58
C VAL A 66 -21.78 7.28 7.47
N ALA A 67 -20.55 7.66 7.84
CA ALA A 67 -19.50 8.04 6.89
C ALA A 67 -18.74 6.82 6.31
N SER A 68 -18.82 5.65 6.95
CA SER A 68 -18.08 4.45 6.55
C SER A 68 -18.31 4.02 5.10
N PRO A 69 -19.52 4.03 4.54
CA PRO A 69 -19.73 3.62 3.15
C PRO A 69 -18.99 4.48 2.12
N PHE A 70 -18.71 5.74 2.46
CA PHE A 70 -17.95 6.65 1.61
C PHE A 70 -16.44 6.62 1.93
N LEU A 71 -16.07 6.73 3.20
CA LEU A 71 -14.68 6.83 3.63
C LEU A 71 -13.90 5.53 3.44
N THR A 72 -14.56 4.37 3.53
CA THR A 72 -13.91 3.07 3.38
C THR A 72 -13.39 2.84 1.96
N PRO A 73 -14.20 2.97 0.88
CA PRO A 73 -13.70 2.88 -0.49
C PRO A 73 -12.67 3.97 -0.82
N PHE A 74 -12.84 5.19 -0.29
CA PHE A 74 -11.90 6.29 -0.47
C PHE A 74 -10.52 5.94 0.11
N LYS A 75 -10.45 5.49 1.36
CA LYS A 75 -9.22 5.08 2.04
C LYS A 75 -8.55 3.92 1.31
N LEU A 76 -9.34 2.92 0.90
CA LEU A 76 -8.85 1.78 0.13
C LEU A 76 -8.20 2.23 -1.18
N THR A 77 -8.88 3.07 -1.96
CA THR A 77 -8.38 3.58 -3.23
C THR A 77 -7.08 4.36 -3.05
N LEU A 78 -6.97 5.16 -1.98
CA LEU A 78 -5.76 5.90 -1.67
C LEU A 78 -4.58 4.96 -1.37
N VAL A 79 -4.79 3.91 -0.60
CA VAL A 79 -3.74 2.91 -0.30
C VAL A 79 -3.39 2.10 -1.55
N LEU A 80 -4.37 1.68 -2.35
CA LEU A 80 -4.11 0.97 -3.61
C LEU A 80 -3.37 1.84 -4.62
N SER A 81 -3.63 3.15 -4.65
CA SER A 81 -2.87 4.08 -5.50
C SER A 81 -1.41 4.19 -5.06
N LEU A 82 -1.15 4.15 -3.76
CA LEU A 82 0.20 4.09 -3.21
C LEU A 82 0.89 2.79 -3.63
N PHE A 83 0.21 1.64 -3.52
CA PHE A 83 0.74 0.34 -3.95
C PHE A 83 1.01 0.30 -5.45
N ALA A 84 0.10 0.80 -6.27
CA ALA A 84 0.31 0.90 -7.72
C ALA A 84 1.48 1.83 -8.10
N ALA A 85 1.74 2.87 -7.30
CA ALA A 85 2.86 3.79 -7.49
C ALA A 85 4.20 3.23 -6.97
N MET A 86 4.21 2.07 -6.26
CA MET A 86 5.42 1.54 -5.61
C MET A 86 6.62 1.36 -6.55
N PRO A 87 6.49 0.85 -7.77
CA PRO A 87 7.64 0.76 -8.68
C PRO A 87 8.27 2.12 -8.96
N PHE A 88 7.45 3.16 -9.11
CA PHE A 88 7.93 4.52 -9.32
C PHE A 88 8.57 5.09 -8.05
N ILE A 89 7.97 4.87 -6.89
CA ILE A 89 8.52 5.31 -5.60
C ILE A 89 9.87 4.64 -5.35
N LEU A 90 9.96 3.32 -5.52
CA LEU A 90 11.21 2.57 -5.38
C LEU A 90 12.27 3.06 -6.38
N TYR A 91 11.89 3.36 -7.63
CA TYR A 91 12.79 3.96 -8.59
C TYR A 91 13.33 5.31 -8.09
N GLN A 92 12.49 6.19 -7.53
CA GLN A 92 12.93 7.47 -7.00
C GLN A 92 13.88 7.31 -5.81
N VAL A 93 13.62 6.34 -4.93
CA VAL A 93 14.50 6.01 -3.80
C VAL A 93 15.87 5.52 -4.30
N TRP A 94 15.90 4.55 -5.21
CA TRP A 94 17.14 4.03 -5.77
C TRP A 94 17.91 5.08 -6.57
N ALA A 95 17.23 5.92 -7.33
CA ALA A 95 17.85 7.01 -8.07
C ALA A 95 18.43 8.11 -7.14
N PHE A 96 17.88 8.27 -5.94
CA PHE A 96 18.43 9.15 -4.91
C PHE A 96 19.69 8.57 -4.26
N VAL A 97 19.72 7.26 -4.03
CA VAL A 97 20.87 6.57 -3.40
C VAL A 97 22.01 6.33 -4.39
N ALA A 98 21.70 6.09 -5.66
CA ALA A 98 22.69 5.73 -6.68
C ALA A 98 23.87 6.70 -6.86
N PRO A 99 23.75 8.05 -6.73
CA PRO A 99 24.88 8.96 -6.79
C PRO A 99 25.93 8.73 -5.69
N GLY A 100 25.49 8.26 -4.51
CA GLY A 100 26.36 7.98 -3.36
C GLY A 100 27.13 6.65 -3.46
N LEU A 101 26.81 5.78 -4.43
CA LEU A 101 27.45 4.48 -4.58
C LEU A 101 28.69 4.56 -5.51
N TYR A 102 29.71 3.72 -5.22
CA TYR A 102 30.87 3.54 -6.10
C TYR A 102 30.44 2.95 -7.46
N GLN A 103 31.23 3.20 -8.49
CA GLN A 103 30.89 2.76 -9.86
C GLN A 103 30.72 1.23 -9.99
N ARG A 104 31.39 0.44 -9.17
CA ARG A 104 31.23 -1.02 -9.11
C ARG A 104 29.89 -1.44 -8.50
N GLU A 105 29.36 -0.67 -7.55
CA GLU A 105 28.13 -0.95 -6.81
C GLU A 105 26.88 -0.54 -7.61
N LYS A 106 27.00 0.41 -8.52
CA LYS A 106 25.89 0.83 -9.40
C LYS A 106 25.30 -0.30 -10.24
N LYS A 107 26.10 -1.32 -10.56
CA LYS A 107 25.62 -2.51 -11.29
C LYS A 107 24.65 -3.37 -10.49
N ILE A 108 24.69 -3.26 -9.16
CA ILE A 108 23.82 -4.03 -8.25
C ILE A 108 22.47 -3.31 -8.04
N VAL A 109 22.39 -2.01 -8.30
CA VAL A 109 21.16 -1.21 -8.12
C VAL A 109 20.01 -1.74 -8.97
N LEU A 110 20.28 -2.08 -10.22
CA LEU A 110 19.22 -2.55 -11.13
C LEU A 110 18.61 -3.89 -10.71
N PRO A 111 19.39 -4.98 -10.46
CA PRO A 111 18.82 -6.22 -9.96
C PRO A 111 18.15 -6.04 -8.58
N LEU A 112 18.69 -5.19 -7.71
CA LEU A 112 18.11 -4.92 -6.41
C LEU A 112 16.78 -4.17 -6.52
N PHE A 113 16.65 -3.23 -7.45
CA PHE A 113 15.39 -2.57 -7.76
C PHE A 113 14.32 -3.58 -8.22
N PHE A 114 14.64 -4.43 -9.20
CA PHE A 114 13.69 -5.43 -9.69
C PHE A 114 13.29 -6.44 -8.61
N SER A 115 14.24 -6.91 -7.79
CA SER A 115 13.92 -7.80 -6.69
C SER A 115 13.04 -7.13 -5.64
N SER A 116 13.25 -5.85 -5.32
CA SER A 116 12.41 -5.09 -4.39
C SER A 116 10.96 -4.98 -4.88
N VAL A 117 10.77 -4.66 -6.17
CA VAL A 117 9.44 -4.59 -6.79
C VAL A 117 8.76 -5.97 -6.78
N LEU A 118 9.50 -7.02 -7.15
CA LEU A 118 8.98 -8.39 -7.19
C LEU A 118 8.60 -8.90 -5.80
N LEU A 119 9.45 -8.66 -4.78
CA LEU A 119 9.15 -9.03 -3.40
C LEU A 119 7.93 -8.27 -2.86
N PHE A 120 7.80 -6.99 -3.19
CA PHE A 120 6.68 -6.18 -2.75
C PHE A 120 5.36 -6.73 -3.28
N TYR A 121 5.24 -6.92 -4.60
CA TYR A 121 4.01 -7.48 -5.17
C TYR A 121 3.82 -8.96 -4.85
N GLY A 122 4.89 -9.72 -4.72
CA GLY A 122 4.85 -11.11 -4.26
C GLY A 122 4.31 -11.22 -2.83
N GLY A 123 4.75 -10.33 -1.93
CA GLY A 123 4.24 -10.24 -0.56
C GLY A 123 2.74 -9.89 -0.51
N MET A 124 2.32 -8.92 -1.34
CA MET A 124 0.91 -8.54 -1.44
C MET A 124 0.04 -9.68 -1.99
N ALA A 125 0.49 -10.37 -3.04
CA ALA A 125 -0.21 -11.53 -3.58
C ALA A 125 -0.26 -12.68 -2.55
N PHE A 126 0.81 -12.93 -1.83
CA PHE A 126 0.84 -13.91 -0.74
C PHE A 126 -0.14 -13.56 0.38
N ALA A 127 -0.20 -12.30 0.80
CA ALA A 127 -1.16 -11.84 1.79
C ALA A 127 -2.61 -12.08 1.34
N TYR A 128 -2.92 -11.71 0.09
CA TYR A 128 -4.27 -11.83 -0.45
C TYR A 128 -4.72 -13.29 -0.66
N TYR A 129 -3.87 -14.14 -1.27
CA TYR A 129 -4.26 -15.49 -1.65
C TYR A 129 -4.03 -16.55 -0.57
N VAL A 130 -3.13 -16.31 0.38
CA VAL A 130 -2.76 -17.28 1.41
C VAL A 130 -3.18 -16.79 2.79
N VAL A 131 -2.74 -15.61 3.20
CA VAL A 131 -2.93 -15.14 4.57
C VAL A 131 -4.40 -14.82 4.84
N PHE A 132 -5.09 -14.10 3.96
CA PHE A 132 -6.50 -13.74 4.17
C PHE A 132 -7.42 -14.95 4.32
N PRO A 133 -7.46 -15.91 3.38
CA PRO A 133 -8.30 -17.08 3.54
C PRO A 133 -8.01 -17.85 4.83
N LEU A 134 -6.74 -18.00 5.19
CA LEU A 134 -6.33 -18.74 6.39
C LEU A 134 -6.78 -18.04 7.67
N VAL A 135 -6.61 -16.73 7.75
CA VAL A 135 -7.04 -15.93 8.91
C VAL A 135 -8.56 -15.90 9.04
N PHE A 136 -9.30 -15.75 7.93
CA PHE A 136 -10.77 -15.74 7.97
C PHE A 136 -11.34 -17.11 8.31
N MET A 137 -10.75 -18.18 7.77
CA MET A 137 -11.13 -19.55 8.16
C MET A 137 -10.92 -19.75 9.67
N PHE A 138 -9.80 -19.29 10.22
CA PHE A 138 -9.55 -19.37 11.66
C PHE A 138 -10.59 -18.60 12.46
N PHE A 139 -10.87 -17.34 12.13
CA PHE A 139 -11.84 -16.53 12.87
C PHE A 139 -13.27 -17.08 12.79
N THR A 140 -13.65 -17.64 11.65
CA THR A 140 -14.98 -18.26 11.52
C THR A 140 -15.08 -19.60 12.24
N SER A 141 -13.97 -20.34 12.42
CA SER A 141 -13.96 -21.62 13.13
C SER A 141 -13.93 -21.49 14.66
N VAL A 142 -13.39 -20.38 15.19
CA VAL A 142 -13.26 -20.13 16.64
C VAL A 142 -14.45 -19.32 17.19
N GLY A 143 -15.33 -18.82 16.33
CA GLY A 143 -16.52 -18.07 16.75
C GLY A 143 -17.44 -18.91 17.67
N PRO A 144 -17.97 -18.32 18.78
CA PRO A 144 -18.89 -19.03 19.65
C PRO A 144 -20.16 -19.43 18.91
N GLU A 145 -20.67 -20.64 19.18
CA GLU A 145 -21.91 -21.14 18.59
C GLU A 145 -23.09 -20.23 18.97
N GLY A 146 -23.93 -19.88 17.97
CA GLY A 146 -25.13 -19.06 18.19
C GLY A 146 -24.90 -17.54 18.10
N VAL A 147 -23.70 -17.07 17.82
CA VAL A 147 -23.43 -15.64 17.58
C VAL A 147 -23.41 -15.36 16.07
N ALA A 148 -24.32 -14.47 15.61
CA ALA A 148 -24.26 -13.98 14.24
C ALA A 148 -23.04 -13.06 14.05
N VAL A 149 -22.08 -13.48 13.22
CA VAL A 149 -20.89 -12.67 12.90
C VAL A 149 -21.31 -11.61 11.88
N MET A 150 -21.49 -10.38 12.34
CA MET A 150 -21.71 -9.21 11.48
C MET A 150 -20.42 -8.41 11.42
N THR A 151 -19.75 -8.42 10.28
CA THR A 151 -18.46 -7.72 10.11
C THR A 151 -18.70 -6.27 9.68
N ASP A 152 -18.17 -5.33 10.45
CA ASP A 152 -18.18 -3.91 10.08
C ASP A 152 -17.21 -3.64 8.92
N ILE A 153 -17.70 -2.93 7.91
CA ILE A 153 -16.99 -2.59 6.68
C ILE A 153 -15.66 -1.88 6.97
N ARG A 154 -15.66 -0.93 7.90
CA ARG A 154 -14.48 -0.15 8.27
C ARG A 154 -13.45 -1.00 9.00
N SER A 155 -13.91 -1.75 10.00
CA SER A 155 -13.03 -2.61 10.81
C SER A 155 -12.35 -3.68 9.96
N TYR A 156 -13.10 -4.26 9.01
CA TYR A 156 -12.55 -5.19 8.02
C TYR A 156 -11.44 -4.55 7.19
N LEU A 157 -11.70 -3.39 6.60
CA LEU A 157 -10.70 -2.72 5.79
C LEU A 157 -9.45 -2.33 6.58
N ASP A 158 -9.62 -1.82 7.79
CA ASP A 158 -8.49 -1.46 8.66
C ASP A 158 -7.64 -2.68 9.01
N PHE A 159 -8.26 -3.85 9.20
CA PHE A 159 -7.56 -5.11 9.39
C PHE A 159 -6.79 -5.54 8.12
N VAL A 160 -7.44 -5.52 6.96
CA VAL A 160 -6.83 -5.86 5.68
C VAL A 160 -5.62 -4.96 5.37
N LEU A 161 -5.78 -3.65 5.54
CA LEU A 161 -4.69 -2.68 5.28
C LEU A 161 -3.52 -2.79 6.27
N LYS A 162 -3.73 -3.39 7.46
CA LYS A 162 -2.64 -3.68 8.39
C LYS A 162 -1.87 -4.94 8.03
N LEU A 163 -2.49 -5.86 7.28
CA LEU A 163 -1.83 -7.08 6.81
C LEU A 163 -1.01 -6.85 5.53
N PHE A 164 -1.43 -5.94 4.67
CA PHE A 164 -0.64 -5.47 3.53
C PHE A 164 0.57 -4.63 3.96
#